data_fd7ba66943e6d301a46a453caf700db0
#
_entry.id   fd7ba66943e6d301a46a453caf700db0
#
_cell.length_a   1.000
_cell.length_b   1.000
_cell.length_c   1.000
_cell.angle_alpha   90.00
_cell.angle_beta   90.00
_cell.angle_gamma   90.00
#
_symmetry.space_group_name_H-M   'P 1'
#
loop_
_entity.id
_entity.type
_entity.pdbx_description
1 polymer ?
#
loop_
_entity_poly.entity_id
_entity_poly.type
_entity_poly.pdbx_seq_one_letter_code
_entity_poly.pdbx_strand_id
1 'polypeptide(L)'
;MNNLGQMIQSGDWKGEKHVPIIHASEKIEKEALTEIKVSIGDAIKHPNTMEHHISWFKLFFLPENGKFPIELGTFEFRAHGEGNIFDEPCVSTYAKFEKSGTLYALSYCNLHGLWESSKEIIVE
;
A
#
# COMPACT_ATOMS: atom_id res chain seq x y z
N MET A 1 15.30 2.36 23.25
CA MET A 1 14.01 2.92 22.78
C MET A 1 13.87 2.63 21.29
N ASN A 2 12.72 2.10 20.89
CA ASN A 2 12.45 1.80 19.49
C ASN A 2 11.96 3.05 18.76
N ASN A 3 12.44 3.28 17.55
CA ASN A 3 11.87 4.30 16.69
C ASN A 3 10.68 3.70 15.90
N LEU A 4 9.90 4.54 15.25
CA LEU A 4 8.70 4.09 14.54
C LEU A 4 9.00 3.04 13.47
N GLY A 5 10.11 3.20 12.75
CA GLY A 5 10.49 2.24 11.70
C GLY A 5 10.65 0.82 12.20
N GLN A 6 11.07 0.65 13.44
CA GLN A 6 11.23 -0.69 14.04
C GLN A 6 9.90 -1.33 14.43
N MET A 7 8.83 -0.53 14.47
CA MET A 7 7.48 -1.01 14.84
C MET A 7 6.60 -1.25 13.61
N ILE A 8 7.10 -0.95 12.41
CA ILE A 8 6.38 -1.23 11.18
C ILE A 8 6.64 -2.68 10.80
N GLN A 9 5.56 -3.43 10.62
CA GLN A 9 5.62 -4.87 10.37
C GLN A 9 5.59 -5.17 8.88
N SER A 10 6.09 -6.34 8.50
CA SER A 10 6.04 -6.82 7.12
C SER A 10 5.81 -8.33 7.12
N GLY A 11 5.63 -8.90 5.92
CA GLY A 11 5.41 -10.33 5.79
C GLY A 11 5.03 -10.71 4.36
N ASP A 12 4.75 -11.99 4.16
CA ASP A 12 4.25 -12.48 2.88
C ASP A 12 2.72 -12.37 2.89
N TRP A 13 2.18 -11.57 1.98
CA TRP A 13 0.73 -11.33 1.90
C TRP A 13 -0.08 -12.62 1.70
N LYS A 14 0.54 -13.67 1.18
CA LYS A 14 -0.14 -14.97 1.00
C LYS A 14 -0.45 -15.65 2.32
N GLY A 15 0.33 -15.35 3.36
CA GLY A 15 0.15 -15.90 4.70
C GLY A 15 -0.21 -14.88 5.76
N GLU A 16 -0.26 -13.59 5.41
CA GLU A 16 -0.49 -12.51 6.36
C GLU A 16 -1.54 -11.52 5.83
N LYS A 17 -2.67 -11.43 6.50
CA LYS A 17 -3.82 -10.62 6.06
C LYS A 17 -3.65 -9.11 6.20
N HIS A 18 -2.58 -8.63 6.85
CA HIS A 18 -2.37 -7.20 7.10
C HIS A 18 -1.43 -6.53 6.09
N VAL A 19 -0.70 -7.32 5.32
CA VAL A 19 0.32 -6.78 4.40
C VAL A 19 -0.34 -6.15 3.19
N PRO A 20 -0.04 -4.87 2.89
CA PRO A 20 -0.58 -4.27 1.66
C PRO A 20 0.10 -4.88 0.44
N ILE A 21 -0.69 -5.18 -0.58
CA ILE A 21 -0.21 -5.81 -1.82
C ILE A 21 -0.14 -4.73 -2.88
N ILE A 22 1.04 -4.55 -3.49
CA ILE A 22 1.22 -3.62 -4.59
C ILE A 22 1.09 -4.37 -5.90
N HIS A 23 0.09 -4.00 -6.69
CA HIS A 23 -0.14 -4.54 -8.04
C HIS A 23 0.35 -3.51 -9.06
N ALA A 24 1.47 -3.79 -9.69
CA ALA A 24 2.03 -2.97 -10.74
C ALA A 24 2.89 -3.87 -11.64
N SER A 25 3.03 -3.50 -12.90
CA SER A 25 3.93 -4.21 -13.80
C SER A 25 5.37 -4.02 -13.34
N GLU A 26 6.18 -5.06 -13.44
CA GLU A 26 7.60 -4.96 -13.11
C GLU A 26 8.35 -4.03 -14.06
N LYS A 27 7.92 -4.02 -15.33
CA LYS A 27 8.48 -3.15 -16.37
C LYS A 27 7.42 -2.16 -16.80
N ILE A 28 7.78 -0.89 -16.78
CA ILE A 28 6.89 0.22 -17.09
C ILE A 28 7.53 1.04 -18.19
N GLU A 29 6.75 1.42 -19.18
CA GLU A 29 7.20 2.31 -20.23
C GLU A 29 7.36 3.73 -19.68
N LYS A 30 8.47 4.37 -20.02
CA LYS A 30 8.79 5.73 -19.57
C LYS A 30 7.68 6.70 -19.94
N GLU A 31 7.24 7.50 -18.97
CA GLU A 31 6.19 8.52 -19.12
C GLU A 31 4.81 7.99 -19.49
N ALA A 32 4.61 6.66 -19.51
CA ALA A 32 3.29 6.08 -19.75
C ALA A 32 2.41 6.21 -18.51
N LEU A 33 1.14 6.47 -18.71
CA LEU A 33 0.16 6.51 -17.63
C LEU A 33 0.04 5.10 -17.06
N THR A 34 0.49 4.91 -15.83
CA THR A 34 0.62 3.60 -15.21
C THR A 34 -0.30 3.47 -14.00
N GLU A 35 -1.10 2.41 -14.00
CA GLU A 35 -1.95 2.09 -12.86
C GLU A 35 -1.12 1.39 -11.78
N ILE A 36 -1.32 1.82 -10.55
CA ILE A 36 -0.80 1.15 -9.36
C ILE A 36 -1.99 0.87 -8.46
N LYS A 37 -2.22 -0.40 -8.17
CA LYS A 37 -3.30 -0.83 -7.28
C LYS A 37 -2.71 -1.33 -5.97
N VAL A 38 -3.30 -0.94 -4.85
CA VAL A 38 -2.92 -1.44 -3.53
C VAL A 38 -4.14 -2.08 -2.92
N SER A 39 -3.98 -3.28 -2.38
CA SER A 39 -5.08 -4.03 -1.76
C SER A 39 -4.60 -4.78 -0.53
N ILE A 40 -5.54 -5.18 0.31
CA ILE A 40 -5.32 -6.09 1.44
C ILE A 40 -6.39 -7.18 1.39
N GLY A 41 -5.99 -8.38 1.74
CA GLY A 41 -6.94 -9.49 1.88
C GLY A 41 -7.20 -10.27 0.61
N ASP A 42 -6.29 -10.25 -0.34
CA ASP A 42 -6.43 -11.00 -1.59
C ASP A 42 -6.43 -12.52 -1.34
N ALA A 43 -5.58 -12.99 -0.45
CA ALA A 43 -5.52 -14.42 -0.10
C ALA A 43 -6.26 -14.72 1.20
N ILE A 44 -6.03 -13.91 2.24
CA ILE A 44 -6.67 -14.06 3.53
C ILE A 44 -7.39 -12.75 3.84
N LYS A 45 -8.71 -12.80 3.91
CA LYS A 45 -9.54 -11.62 4.15
C LYS A 45 -9.21 -10.97 5.49
N HIS A 46 -9.02 -9.65 5.47
CA HIS A 46 -8.94 -8.86 6.68
C HIS A 46 -10.35 -8.51 7.15
N PRO A 47 -10.62 -8.53 8.47
CA PRO A 47 -11.90 -8.05 8.98
C PRO A 47 -12.17 -6.61 8.55
N ASN A 48 -13.44 -6.30 8.32
CA ASN A 48 -13.87 -4.95 7.99
C ASN A 48 -15.13 -4.65 8.79
N THR A 49 -14.93 -4.27 10.03
CA THR A 49 -15.98 -3.92 10.97
C THR A 49 -15.62 -2.61 11.64
N MET A 50 -16.55 -2.01 12.37
CA MET A 50 -16.27 -0.79 13.10
C MET A 50 -15.15 -1.00 14.13
N GLU A 51 -15.08 -2.18 14.74
CA GLU A 51 -14.09 -2.51 15.76
C GLU A 51 -12.74 -2.91 15.19
N HIS A 52 -12.71 -3.46 13.96
CA HIS A 52 -11.48 -4.00 13.37
C HIS A 52 -11.49 -3.81 11.87
N HIS A 53 -10.63 -2.92 11.38
CA HIS A 53 -10.57 -2.57 9.96
C HIS A 53 -9.22 -1.98 9.59
N ILE A 54 -9.00 -1.87 8.28
CA ILE A 54 -7.87 -1.10 7.74
C ILE A 54 -8.35 0.34 7.57
N SER A 55 -7.62 1.28 8.16
CA SER A 55 -8.03 2.69 8.17
C SER A 55 -7.53 3.46 6.96
N TRP A 56 -6.34 3.14 6.45
CA TRP A 56 -5.78 3.87 5.32
C TRP A 56 -4.60 3.13 4.70
N PHE A 57 -4.28 3.53 3.46
CA PHE A 57 -3.02 3.23 2.77
C PHE A 57 -2.29 4.53 2.48
N LYS A 58 -0.95 4.44 2.48
CA LYS A 58 -0.09 5.48 1.89
C LYS A 58 0.85 4.79 0.90
N LEU A 59 1.07 5.45 -0.21
CA LEU A 59 1.91 4.93 -1.28
C LEU A 59 3.04 5.89 -1.57
N PHE A 60 4.26 5.37 -1.65
CA PHE A 60 5.48 6.15 -1.88
C PHE A 60 6.29 5.52 -3.00
N PHE A 61 7.12 6.34 -3.62
CA PHE A 61 8.09 5.89 -4.60
C PHE A 61 9.46 6.45 -4.27
N LEU A 62 10.46 5.57 -4.20
CA LEU A 62 11.85 5.97 -4.05
C LEU A 62 12.54 5.75 -5.39
N PRO A 63 12.84 6.83 -6.15
CA PRO A 63 13.57 6.68 -7.41
C PRO A 63 14.99 6.18 -7.14
N GLU A 64 15.54 5.45 -8.09
CA GLU A 64 16.93 4.97 -7.97
C GLU A 64 17.88 6.14 -7.74
N ASN A 65 18.85 5.94 -6.85
CA ASN A 65 19.78 6.97 -6.39
C ASN A 65 19.11 8.10 -5.60
N GLY A 66 17.82 7.97 -5.28
CA GLY A 66 17.13 8.92 -4.43
C GLY A 66 17.37 8.63 -2.95
N LYS A 67 17.25 9.67 -2.13
CA LYS A 67 17.42 9.56 -0.67
C LYS A 67 16.11 9.55 0.09
N PHE A 68 15.07 10.15 -0.47
CA PHE A 68 13.81 10.36 0.22
C PHE A 68 12.67 9.84 -0.63
N PRO A 69 11.76 9.05 -0.03
CA PRO A 69 10.57 8.59 -0.77
C PRO A 69 9.67 9.76 -1.10
N ILE A 70 9.05 9.68 -2.28
CA ILE A 70 8.08 10.66 -2.75
C ILE A 70 6.70 10.09 -2.50
N GLU A 71 5.82 10.85 -1.84
CA GLU A 71 4.45 10.40 -1.61
C GLU A 71 3.64 10.47 -2.90
N LEU A 72 3.04 9.35 -3.28
CA LEU A 72 2.16 9.28 -4.45
C LEU A 72 0.69 9.41 -4.08
N GLY A 73 0.32 9.06 -2.86
CA GLY A 73 -1.07 9.20 -2.45
C GLY A 73 -1.33 8.71 -1.04
N THR A 74 -2.46 9.17 -0.51
CA THR A 74 -3.03 8.74 0.77
C THR A 74 -4.48 8.40 0.53
N PHE A 75 -4.91 7.20 1.01
CA PHE A 75 -6.25 6.68 0.75
C PHE A 75 -6.87 6.27 2.07
N GLU A 76 -7.95 6.94 2.48
CA GLU A 76 -8.62 6.67 3.74
C GLU A 76 -9.88 5.86 3.52
N PHE A 77 -10.10 4.87 4.40
CA PHE A 77 -11.28 4.01 4.39
C PHE A 77 -12.11 4.37 5.63
N ARG A 78 -13.25 5.01 5.43
CA ARG A 78 -14.01 5.60 6.54
C ARG A 78 -15.29 4.86 6.90
N ALA A 79 -15.88 4.15 5.94
CA ALA A 79 -17.14 3.43 6.18
C ALA A 79 -16.85 1.97 6.54
N HIS A 80 -17.18 1.58 7.75
CA HIS A 80 -16.96 0.22 8.26
C HIS A 80 -18.23 -0.35 8.87
N GLY A 81 -19.37 -0.09 8.21
CA GLY A 81 -20.70 -0.53 8.65
C GLY A 81 -21.72 0.60 8.75
N GLU A 82 -21.29 1.84 8.63
CA GLU A 82 -22.19 3.00 8.62
C GLU A 82 -23.15 2.87 7.45
N GLY A 83 -24.46 2.90 7.72
CA GLY A 83 -25.49 2.73 6.70
C GLY A 83 -25.38 1.40 5.96
N ASN A 84 -24.77 0.39 6.58
CA ASN A 84 -24.49 -0.92 5.97
C ASN A 84 -23.53 -0.83 4.79
N ILE A 85 -22.66 0.17 4.79
CA ILE A 85 -21.63 0.38 3.75
C ILE A 85 -20.26 0.07 4.33
N PHE A 86 -19.43 -0.60 3.54
CA PHE A 86 -18.10 -1.01 3.94
C PHE A 86 -17.10 -0.58 2.86
N ASP A 87 -16.20 0.34 3.20
CA ASP A 87 -15.07 0.68 2.33
C ASP A 87 -14.09 -0.49 2.31
N GLU A 88 -13.87 -1.05 1.12
CA GLU A 88 -12.90 -2.13 0.99
C GLU A 88 -11.49 -1.57 0.82
N PRO A 89 -10.47 -2.20 1.47
CA PRO A 89 -9.09 -1.76 1.35
C PRO A 89 -8.50 -2.17 0.00
N CYS A 90 -8.91 -1.47 -1.04
CA CYS A 90 -8.50 -1.72 -2.41
C CYS A 90 -8.62 -0.41 -3.18
N VAL A 91 -7.50 0.14 -3.64
CA VAL A 91 -7.47 1.42 -4.35
C VAL A 91 -6.56 1.36 -5.55
N SER A 92 -6.86 2.17 -6.56
CA SER A 92 -5.98 2.36 -7.71
C SER A 92 -5.64 3.82 -7.84
N THR A 93 -4.41 4.09 -8.24
CA THR A 93 -3.95 5.43 -8.60
C THR A 93 -3.12 5.33 -9.88
N TYR A 94 -2.90 6.46 -10.53
CA TYR A 94 -2.18 6.51 -11.79
C TYR A 94 -1.02 7.48 -11.67
N ALA A 95 0.14 7.07 -12.15
CA ALA A 95 1.34 7.90 -12.13
C ALA A 95 2.15 7.69 -13.41
N LYS A 96 3.04 8.64 -13.70
CA LYS A 96 4.00 8.55 -14.79
C LYS A 96 5.39 8.55 -14.18
N PHE A 97 6.25 7.67 -14.65
CA PHE A 97 7.59 7.51 -14.11
C PHE A 97 8.64 7.76 -15.17
N GLU A 98 9.71 8.45 -14.81
CA GLU A 98 10.87 8.64 -15.69
C GLU A 98 12.07 7.80 -15.26
N LYS A 99 12.09 7.32 -14.02
CA LYS A 99 13.19 6.54 -13.46
C LYS A 99 12.69 5.26 -12.83
N SER A 100 13.49 4.22 -12.91
CA SER A 100 13.27 3.00 -12.14
C SER A 100 13.39 3.31 -10.65
N GLY A 101 12.83 2.46 -9.82
CA GLY A 101 12.89 2.64 -8.38
C GLY A 101 12.04 1.62 -7.66
N THR A 102 11.64 1.96 -6.45
CA THR A 102 10.89 1.05 -5.58
C THR A 102 9.61 1.74 -5.08
N LEU A 103 8.49 1.05 -5.26
CA LEU A 103 7.22 1.44 -4.65
C LEU A 103 7.17 0.88 -3.22
N TYR A 104 6.67 1.69 -2.30
CA TYR A 104 6.41 1.28 -0.92
C TYR A 104 4.96 1.56 -0.58
N ALA A 105 4.30 0.59 0.03
CA ALA A 105 2.96 0.76 0.55
C ALA A 105 2.99 0.62 2.06
N LEU A 106 2.25 1.50 2.74
CA LEU A 106 2.09 1.47 4.19
C LEU A 106 0.60 1.39 4.48
N SER A 107 0.21 0.50 5.38
CA SER A 107 -1.18 0.36 5.82
C SER A 107 -1.30 0.51 7.32
N TYR A 108 -2.49 0.88 7.78
CA TYR A 108 -2.79 0.97 9.19
C TYR A 108 -4.05 0.18 9.54
N CYS A 109 -3.86 -0.83 10.38
CA CYS A 109 -4.94 -1.56 11.02
C CYS A 109 -5.17 -0.95 12.39
N ASN A 110 -6.41 -0.63 12.74
CA ASN A 110 -6.71 0.04 14.00
C ASN A 110 -6.38 -0.80 15.25
N LEU A 111 -6.27 -2.13 15.10
CA LEU A 111 -5.91 -3.02 16.20
C LEU A 111 -4.47 -3.54 16.13
N HIS A 112 -3.91 -3.71 14.93
CA HIS A 112 -2.63 -4.39 14.76
C HIS A 112 -1.53 -3.51 14.17
N GLY A 113 -1.78 -2.21 14.00
CA GLY A 113 -0.75 -1.23 13.71
C GLY A 113 -0.35 -1.10 12.26
N LEU A 114 0.90 -0.72 12.06
CA LEU A 114 1.46 -0.37 10.77
C LEU A 114 2.11 -1.58 10.08
N TRP A 115 1.83 -1.72 8.78
CA TRP A 115 2.37 -2.79 7.95
C TRP A 115 2.86 -2.22 6.63
N GLU A 116 3.96 -2.75 6.12
CA GLU A 116 4.56 -2.26 4.88
C GLU A 116 4.83 -3.37 3.90
N SER A 117 4.94 -2.98 2.63
CA SER A 117 5.46 -3.83 1.57
C SER A 117 6.16 -2.97 0.54
N SER A 118 6.91 -3.60 -0.35
CA SER A 118 7.61 -2.90 -1.41
C SER A 118 7.59 -3.71 -2.70
N LYS A 119 7.78 -3.01 -3.82
CA LYS A 119 7.90 -3.63 -5.13
C LYS A 119 8.82 -2.80 -6.00
N GLU A 120 9.84 -3.44 -6.56
CA GLU A 120 10.73 -2.79 -7.50
C GLU A 120 10.06 -2.67 -8.86
N ILE A 121 10.26 -1.54 -9.53
CA ILE A 121 9.81 -1.33 -10.91
C ILE A 121 10.97 -0.86 -11.77
N ILE A 122 10.98 -1.33 -13.00
CA ILE A 122 11.97 -0.96 -14.00
C ILE A 122 11.27 -0.10 -15.04
N VAL A 123 11.81 1.09 -15.29
CA VAL A 123 11.29 2.03 -16.28
C VAL A 123 12.22 2.05 -17.48
N GLU A 124 11.69 1.77 -18.65
CA GLU A 124 12.46 1.70 -19.90
C GLU A 124 11.91 2.64 -20.96
#